data_478910e22700f28a29efc630fad5bc9f
#
_entry.id   478910e22700f28a29efc630fad5bc9f
#
_cell.length_a   1.000
_cell.length_b   1.000
_cell.length_c   1.000
_cell.angle_alpha   90.00
_cell.angle_beta   90.00
_cell.angle_gamma   90.00
#
_symmetry.space_group_name_H-M   'P 1'
#
loop_
_entity.id
_entity.type
_entity.pdbx_description
1 polymer ?
#
loop_
_entity_poly.entity_id
_entity_poly.type
_entity_poly.pdbx_seq_one_letter_code
_entity_poly.pdbx_strand_id
1 'polypeptide(L)'
;DSMLFWIERFIRYKLTSLSNRQVSNKDKLAFIIQSLVKGTKSIEELDILVKEARNIGLNGINTYFNPLLKLYNYTNNLGLASLKEIDEELLSDFLASETSSLSDASKKNHRIALLSLFSYIDKQNENEDGSSYLFKIELKNWGGLSGKSGSKLPSFMNKDEIDRFLSAINNFEFSDNTAYRNRLIIKIIIYTGIRVSEMLNLKLKDIFNEKDVYMLQIRGKGNKPRVVMIKKDIIEHELQNWLTQRVCNSDILVCNQKGERLTQAYVSRIVETILASAGIRKEKN
;
A
#
# COMPACT_ATOMS: atom_id res chain seq x y z
N ASP A 1 -2.61 -27.73 16.35
CA ASP A 1 -1.88 -26.59 15.77
C ASP A 1 -2.43 -25.29 16.32
N SER A 2 -1.55 -24.33 16.62
CA SER A 2 -1.95 -23.02 17.14
C SER A 2 -2.40 -22.06 16.03
N MET A 3 -3.12 -20.99 16.40
CA MET A 3 -3.46 -19.93 15.46
C MET A 3 -2.21 -19.32 14.82
N LEU A 4 -1.14 -19.11 15.60
CA LEU A 4 0.14 -18.60 15.08
C LEU A 4 0.70 -19.51 13.98
N PHE A 5 0.70 -20.81 14.17
CA PHE A 5 1.17 -21.77 13.18
C PHE A 5 0.45 -21.64 11.84
N TRP A 6 -0.89 -21.51 11.87
CA TRP A 6 -1.68 -21.38 10.63
C TRP A 6 -1.52 -20.01 9.96
N ILE A 7 -1.47 -18.93 10.74
CA ILE A 7 -1.23 -17.59 10.18
C ILE A 7 0.14 -17.54 9.51
N GLU A 8 1.18 -18.07 10.14
CA GLU A 8 2.53 -18.11 9.59
C GLU A 8 2.58 -18.88 8.25
N ARG A 9 2.02 -20.09 8.20
CA ARG A 9 1.96 -20.89 6.97
C ARG A 9 1.18 -20.18 5.86
N PHE A 10 0.07 -19.56 6.21
CA PHE A 10 -0.73 -18.78 5.27
C PHE A 10 0.03 -17.55 4.77
N ILE A 11 0.71 -16.81 5.62
CA ILE A 11 1.53 -15.66 5.23
C ILE A 11 2.66 -16.10 4.29
N ARG A 12 3.35 -17.18 4.60
CA ARG A 12 4.37 -17.79 3.72
C ARG A 12 3.79 -18.12 2.35
N TYR A 13 2.63 -18.77 2.31
CA TYR A 13 1.92 -19.07 1.06
C TYR A 13 1.59 -17.80 0.27
N LYS A 14 1.09 -16.75 0.93
CA LYS A 14 0.80 -15.47 0.29
C LYS A 14 2.05 -14.77 -0.22
N LEU A 15 3.13 -14.75 0.52
CA LEU A 15 4.41 -14.19 0.08
C LEU A 15 4.92 -14.88 -1.18
N THR A 16 4.82 -16.20 -1.26
CA THR A 16 5.21 -16.97 -2.44
C THR A 16 4.37 -16.58 -3.67
N SER A 17 3.06 -16.41 -3.50
CA SER A 17 2.18 -15.99 -4.60
C SER A 17 2.36 -14.52 -5.00
N LEU A 18 2.80 -13.67 -4.07
CA LEU A 18 3.12 -12.26 -4.33
C LEU A 18 4.53 -12.05 -4.91
N SER A 19 5.42 -13.03 -4.79
CA SER A 19 6.82 -12.96 -5.23
C SER A 19 7.00 -12.81 -6.75
N ASN A 20 5.96 -13.05 -7.55
CA ASN A 20 5.94 -12.75 -8.98
C ASN A 20 6.02 -11.24 -9.30
N ARG A 21 5.91 -10.38 -8.28
CA ARG A 21 6.10 -8.94 -8.39
C ARG A 21 7.57 -8.58 -8.23
N GLN A 22 7.95 -7.44 -8.78
CA GLN A 22 9.31 -6.94 -8.65
C GLN A 22 9.61 -6.62 -7.19
N VAL A 23 10.46 -7.43 -6.55
CA VAL A 23 11.01 -7.15 -5.22
C VAL A 23 12.35 -6.44 -5.38
N SER A 24 12.65 -5.49 -4.50
CA SER A 24 13.89 -4.72 -4.51
C SER A 24 15.11 -5.54 -4.07
N ASN A 25 14.89 -6.58 -3.27
CA ASN A 25 15.96 -7.43 -2.73
C ASN A 25 15.49 -8.90 -2.65
N LYS A 26 15.99 -9.71 -3.59
CA LYS A 26 15.63 -11.13 -3.68
C LYS A 26 16.26 -11.99 -2.56
N ASP A 27 17.46 -11.64 -2.13
CA ASP A 27 18.15 -12.38 -1.05
C ASP A 27 17.41 -12.19 0.27
N LYS A 28 16.95 -10.96 0.53
CA LYS A 28 16.11 -10.67 1.69
C LYS A 28 14.79 -11.42 1.65
N LEU A 29 14.16 -11.54 0.49
CA LEU A 29 12.95 -12.35 0.31
C LEU A 29 13.21 -13.82 0.62
N ALA A 30 14.30 -14.38 0.09
CA ALA A 30 14.70 -15.75 0.37
C ALA A 30 14.93 -15.99 1.87
N PHE A 31 15.61 -15.07 2.55
CA PHE A 31 15.81 -15.10 3.99
C PHE A 31 14.48 -15.09 4.76
N ILE A 32 13.54 -14.20 4.39
CA ILE A 32 12.22 -14.14 5.03
C ILE A 32 11.47 -15.47 4.87
N ILE A 33 11.44 -16.03 3.66
CA ILE A 33 10.77 -17.30 3.39
C ILE A 33 11.42 -18.44 4.20
N GLN A 34 12.76 -18.49 4.27
CA GLN A 34 13.47 -19.50 5.07
C GLN A 34 13.17 -19.36 6.56
N SER A 35 13.08 -18.13 7.07
CA SER A 35 12.72 -17.88 8.47
C SER A 35 11.30 -18.37 8.77
N LEU A 36 10.34 -18.15 7.88
CA LEU A 36 8.98 -18.68 7.99
C LEU A 36 8.91 -20.21 7.83
N VAL A 37 9.83 -20.84 7.10
CA VAL A 37 9.92 -22.31 7.03
C VAL A 37 10.39 -22.90 8.35
N LYS A 38 11.33 -22.24 9.04
CA LYS A 38 11.82 -22.67 10.35
C LYS A 38 10.78 -22.51 11.47
N GLY A 39 9.82 -21.62 11.28
CA GLY A 39 8.82 -21.26 12.26
C GLY A 39 9.22 -20.07 13.11
N THR A 40 8.23 -19.20 13.40
CA THR A 40 8.39 -18.06 14.32
C THR A 40 7.99 -18.47 15.74
N LYS A 41 8.64 -17.88 16.73
CA LYS A 41 8.37 -18.17 18.15
C LYS A 41 7.18 -17.39 18.69
N SER A 42 6.87 -16.26 18.06
CA SER A 42 5.81 -15.35 18.49
C SER A 42 5.22 -14.58 17.33
N ILE A 43 4.07 -13.95 17.57
CA ILE A 43 3.40 -13.10 16.58
C ILE A 43 4.20 -11.82 16.29
N GLU A 44 4.98 -11.34 17.25
CA GLU A 44 5.84 -10.16 17.09
C GLU A 44 6.99 -10.46 16.11
N GLU A 45 7.57 -11.67 16.21
CA GLU A 45 8.60 -12.11 15.26
C GLU A 45 8.04 -12.22 13.84
N LEU A 46 6.83 -12.76 13.70
CA LEU A 46 6.12 -12.79 12.42
C LEU A 46 5.84 -11.38 11.88
N ASP A 47 5.42 -10.44 12.72
CA ASP A 47 5.18 -9.04 12.32
C ASP A 47 6.45 -8.36 11.81
N ILE A 48 7.60 -8.62 12.42
CA ILE A 48 8.90 -8.12 11.94
C ILE A 48 9.18 -8.64 10.53
N LEU A 49 9.01 -9.94 10.28
CA LEU A 49 9.24 -10.53 8.94
C LEU A 49 8.27 -9.97 7.90
N VAL A 50 7.02 -9.74 8.27
CA VAL A 50 6.02 -9.12 7.38
C VAL A 50 6.39 -7.66 7.08
N LYS A 51 6.87 -6.89 8.04
CA LYS A 51 7.38 -5.52 7.82
C LYS A 51 8.57 -5.52 6.88
N GLU A 52 9.50 -6.44 7.03
CA GLU A 52 10.62 -6.60 6.12
C GLU A 52 10.18 -6.96 4.69
N ALA A 53 9.19 -7.85 4.54
CA ALA A 53 8.61 -8.18 3.24
C ALA A 53 7.97 -6.96 2.55
N ARG A 54 7.31 -6.09 3.31
CA ARG A 54 6.77 -4.83 2.80
C ARG A 54 7.87 -3.88 2.33
N ASN A 55 8.93 -3.76 3.09
CA ASN A 55 10.05 -2.86 2.79
C ASN A 55 10.75 -3.24 1.47
N ILE A 56 10.73 -4.50 1.09
CA ILE A 56 11.26 -4.96 -0.22
C ILE A 56 10.23 -4.91 -1.36
N GLY A 57 9.01 -4.42 -1.12
CA GLY A 57 8.00 -4.16 -2.15
C GLY A 57 6.74 -5.02 -2.09
N LEU A 58 6.63 -5.99 -1.16
CA LEU A 58 5.47 -6.86 -1.04
C LEU A 58 4.34 -6.24 -0.18
N ASN A 59 3.97 -5.00 -0.47
CA ASN A 59 3.01 -4.21 0.30
C ASN A 59 1.63 -4.88 0.46
N GLY A 60 1.23 -5.71 -0.51
CA GLY A 60 -0.07 -6.39 -0.49
C GLY A 60 -0.25 -7.39 0.65
N ILE A 61 0.85 -7.83 1.30
CA ILE A 61 0.76 -8.77 2.42
C ILE A 61 -0.01 -8.20 3.61
N ASN A 62 0.04 -6.88 3.81
CA ASN A 62 -0.67 -6.22 4.91
C ASN A 62 -2.20 -6.35 4.83
N THR A 63 -2.74 -6.50 3.63
CA THR A 63 -4.18 -6.71 3.44
C THR A 63 -4.65 -8.00 4.12
N TYR A 64 -3.76 -8.97 4.24
CA TYR A 64 -4.02 -10.22 4.95
C TYR A 64 -3.53 -10.19 6.40
N PHE A 65 -2.28 -9.75 6.61
CA PHE A 65 -1.64 -9.87 7.93
C PHE A 65 -2.31 -9.01 9.01
N ASN A 66 -2.64 -7.76 8.74
CA ASN A 66 -3.24 -6.89 9.76
C ASN A 66 -4.58 -7.40 10.31
N PRO A 67 -5.54 -7.86 9.47
CA PRO A 67 -6.75 -8.51 9.97
C PRO A 67 -6.45 -9.78 10.78
N LEU A 68 -5.47 -10.58 10.35
CA LEU A 68 -5.13 -11.83 11.03
C LEU A 68 -4.39 -11.63 12.34
N LEU A 69 -3.58 -10.57 12.44
CA LEU A 69 -2.97 -10.14 13.70
C LEU A 69 -4.04 -9.75 14.73
N LYS A 70 -5.07 -9.03 14.29
CA LYS A 70 -6.22 -8.70 15.15
C LYS A 70 -6.99 -9.95 15.57
N LEU A 71 -7.24 -10.87 14.65
CA LEU A 71 -7.89 -12.14 14.97
C LEU A 71 -7.08 -12.95 15.99
N TYR A 72 -5.75 -13.03 15.83
CA TYR A 72 -4.86 -13.68 16.76
C TYR A 72 -5.01 -13.11 18.18
N ASN A 73 -4.95 -11.79 18.31
CA ASN A 73 -5.11 -11.12 19.59
C ASN A 73 -6.52 -11.34 20.19
N TYR A 74 -7.55 -11.29 19.36
CA TYR A 74 -8.93 -11.51 19.79
C TYR A 74 -9.12 -12.93 20.33
N THR A 75 -8.68 -13.96 19.62
CA THR A 75 -8.79 -15.35 20.04
C THR A 75 -7.95 -15.67 21.27
N ASN A 76 -6.76 -15.07 21.40
CA ASN A 76 -5.95 -15.20 22.61
C ASN A 76 -6.63 -14.57 23.83
N ASN A 77 -7.26 -13.42 23.68
CA ASN A 77 -7.99 -12.76 24.76
C ASN A 77 -9.22 -13.58 25.23
N LEU A 78 -9.83 -14.32 24.31
CA LEU A 78 -10.94 -15.24 24.65
C LEU A 78 -10.44 -16.50 25.36
N GLY A 79 -9.15 -16.83 25.29
CA GLY A 79 -8.59 -18.00 25.92
C GLY A 79 -9.09 -19.32 25.33
N LEU A 80 -9.30 -19.38 24.01
CA LEU A 80 -9.77 -20.59 23.33
C LEU A 80 -8.85 -21.78 23.59
N ALA A 81 -9.42 -22.93 23.97
CA ALA A 81 -8.66 -24.15 24.19
C ALA A 81 -8.28 -24.83 22.87
N SER A 82 -9.04 -24.64 21.82
CA SER A 82 -8.82 -25.23 20.50
C SER A 82 -9.26 -24.30 19.39
N LEU A 83 -8.58 -24.34 18.24
CA LEU A 83 -9.01 -23.65 17.03
C LEU A 83 -10.37 -24.15 16.52
N LYS A 84 -10.77 -25.37 16.86
CA LYS A 84 -12.07 -25.93 16.47
C LYS A 84 -13.26 -25.21 17.11
N GLU A 85 -13.01 -24.37 18.12
CA GLU A 85 -14.02 -23.50 18.72
C GLU A 85 -14.34 -22.27 17.88
N ILE A 86 -13.53 -22.02 16.85
CA ILE A 86 -13.76 -20.90 15.91
C ILE A 86 -14.82 -21.35 14.90
N ASP A 87 -15.95 -20.65 14.93
CA ASP A 87 -17.06 -20.84 14.02
C ASP A 87 -17.47 -19.50 13.34
N GLU A 88 -18.54 -19.54 12.57
CA GLU A 88 -19.06 -18.36 11.89
C GLU A 88 -19.60 -17.27 12.83
N GLU A 89 -20.15 -17.67 13.99
CA GLU A 89 -20.66 -16.73 14.98
C GLU A 89 -19.53 -15.95 15.61
N LEU A 90 -18.49 -16.64 16.11
CA LEU A 90 -17.31 -16.02 16.68
C LEU A 90 -16.62 -15.08 15.69
N LEU A 91 -16.48 -15.49 14.43
CA LEU A 91 -15.86 -14.63 13.39
C LEU A 91 -16.74 -13.44 13.02
N SER A 92 -18.07 -13.56 13.07
CA SER A 92 -18.98 -12.45 12.87
C SER A 92 -18.90 -11.44 14.01
N ASP A 93 -18.81 -11.90 15.24
CA ASP A 93 -18.62 -11.05 16.43
C ASP A 93 -17.25 -10.34 16.40
N PHE A 94 -16.21 -11.05 16.02
CA PHE A 94 -14.89 -10.45 15.78
C PHE A 94 -14.97 -9.33 14.74
N LEU A 95 -15.59 -9.59 13.59
CA LEU A 95 -15.73 -8.57 12.55
C LEU A 95 -16.58 -7.39 13.04
N ALA A 96 -17.65 -7.64 13.76
CA ALA A 96 -18.51 -6.58 14.29
C ALA A 96 -17.75 -5.69 15.28
N SER A 97 -16.99 -6.26 16.21
CA SER A 97 -16.23 -5.52 17.21
C SER A 97 -15.03 -4.79 16.62
N GLU A 98 -14.19 -5.47 15.86
CA GLU A 98 -12.91 -4.94 15.37
C GLU A 98 -13.02 -4.03 14.15
N THR A 99 -14.16 -4.04 13.45
CA THR A 99 -14.32 -3.26 12.23
C THR A 99 -15.42 -2.20 12.31
N SER A 100 -16.10 -2.03 13.45
CA SER A 100 -17.22 -1.11 13.63
C SER A 100 -16.93 0.33 13.18
N SER A 101 -15.73 0.83 13.45
CA SER A 101 -15.28 2.18 13.10
C SER A 101 -14.61 2.28 11.72
N LEU A 102 -14.48 1.18 11.00
CA LEU A 102 -13.77 1.14 9.72
C LEU A 102 -14.70 1.42 8.53
N SER A 103 -14.11 1.89 7.42
CA SER A 103 -14.82 2.00 6.15
C SER A 103 -15.25 0.64 5.62
N ASP A 104 -16.30 0.59 4.80
CA ASP A 104 -16.79 -0.64 4.16
C ASP A 104 -15.70 -1.37 3.37
N ALA A 105 -14.82 -0.63 2.70
CA ALA A 105 -13.67 -1.21 2.00
C ALA A 105 -12.71 -1.94 2.96
N SER A 106 -12.45 -1.36 4.12
CA SER A 106 -11.62 -1.98 5.17
C SER A 106 -12.31 -3.18 5.80
N LYS A 107 -13.61 -3.09 6.09
CA LYS A 107 -14.44 -4.22 6.56
C LYS A 107 -14.38 -5.40 5.59
N LYS A 108 -14.55 -5.12 4.29
CA LYS A 108 -14.44 -6.12 3.22
C LYS A 108 -13.07 -6.78 3.18
N ASN A 109 -11.99 -6.02 3.38
CA ASN A 109 -10.64 -6.57 3.43
C ASN A 109 -10.45 -7.51 4.62
N HIS A 110 -11.00 -7.18 5.80
CA HIS A 110 -10.98 -8.08 6.97
C HIS A 110 -11.69 -9.38 6.67
N ARG A 111 -12.92 -9.31 6.13
CA ARG A 111 -13.68 -10.50 5.73
C ARG A 111 -12.91 -11.37 4.74
N ILE A 112 -12.31 -10.78 3.70
CA ILE A 112 -11.53 -11.50 2.68
C ILE A 112 -10.32 -12.19 3.32
N ALA A 113 -9.64 -11.55 4.26
CA ALA A 113 -8.48 -12.14 4.94
C ALA A 113 -8.88 -13.38 5.75
N LEU A 114 -9.98 -13.29 6.51
CA LEU A 114 -10.52 -14.44 7.28
C LEU A 114 -10.90 -15.60 6.36
N LEU A 115 -11.73 -15.36 5.36
CA LEU A 115 -12.15 -16.39 4.40
C LEU A 115 -10.95 -17.04 3.70
N SER A 116 -9.95 -16.24 3.36
CA SER A 116 -8.73 -16.75 2.71
C SER A 116 -7.91 -17.65 3.64
N LEU A 117 -7.80 -17.30 4.94
CA LEU A 117 -7.10 -18.12 5.92
C LEU A 117 -7.82 -19.46 6.14
N PHE A 118 -9.12 -19.44 6.43
CA PHE A 118 -9.85 -20.67 6.72
C PHE A 118 -9.98 -21.57 5.50
N SER A 119 -10.18 -21.01 4.31
CA SER A 119 -10.12 -21.77 3.05
C SER A 119 -8.73 -22.40 2.81
N TYR A 120 -7.65 -21.73 3.20
CA TYR A 120 -6.31 -22.27 3.13
C TYR A 120 -6.13 -23.43 4.12
N ILE A 121 -6.60 -23.29 5.37
CA ILE A 121 -6.55 -24.32 6.40
C ILE A 121 -7.32 -25.56 5.93
N ASP A 122 -8.55 -25.37 5.43
CA ASP A 122 -9.40 -26.45 4.95
C ASP A 122 -8.70 -27.25 3.84
N LYS A 123 -8.11 -26.55 2.85
CA LYS A 123 -7.34 -27.18 1.77
C LYS A 123 -6.12 -27.97 2.25
N GLN A 124 -5.45 -27.50 3.32
CA GLN A 124 -4.29 -28.20 3.86
C GLN A 124 -4.69 -29.43 4.70
N ASN A 125 -5.91 -29.43 5.24
CA ASN A 125 -6.43 -30.49 6.08
C ASN A 125 -7.30 -31.50 5.32
N GLU A 126 -7.62 -31.23 4.05
CA GLU A 126 -8.48 -32.10 3.25
C GLU A 126 -7.78 -33.45 2.99
N ASN A 127 -8.35 -34.51 3.55
CA ASN A 127 -7.91 -35.90 3.33
C ASN A 127 -8.90 -36.60 2.38
N GLU A 128 -8.38 -37.52 1.57
CA GLU A 128 -9.19 -38.28 0.61
C GLU A 128 -10.28 -39.13 1.27
N ASP A 129 -10.08 -39.54 2.53
CA ASP A 129 -11.01 -40.39 3.29
C ASP A 129 -12.14 -39.59 3.98
N GLY A 130 -12.14 -38.27 3.87
CA GLY A 130 -13.15 -37.41 4.50
C GLY A 130 -13.05 -37.31 6.04
N SER A 131 -11.97 -37.79 6.65
CA SER A 131 -11.76 -37.78 8.13
C SER A 131 -11.31 -36.42 8.67
N SER A 132 -11.08 -35.45 7.78
CA SER A 132 -10.54 -34.13 8.12
C SER A 132 -11.58 -33.24 8.81
N TYR A 133 -11.13 -32.45 9.79
CA TYR A 133 -11.90 -31.34 10.29
C TYR A 133 -11.80 -30.17 9.32
N LEU A 134 -12.92 -29.73 8.78
CA LEU A 134 -13.02 -28.58 7.89
C LEU A 134 -13.90 -27.49 8.54
N PHE A 135 -13.41 -26.26 8.52
CA PHE A 135 -14.12 -25.11 9.10
C PHE A 135 -15.31 -24.69 8.24
N LYS A 136 -15.18 -24.74 6.91
CA LYS A 136 -16.22 -24.36 5.93
C LYS A 136 -16.82 -22.98 6.17
N ILE A 137 -16.00 -22.01 6.53
CA ILE A 137 -16.39 -20.63 6.82
C ILE A 137 -16.80 -19.90 5.53
N GLU A 138 -18.00 -19.34 5.50
CA GLU A 138 -18.51 -18.59 4.36
C GLU A 138 -18.89 -17.13 4.70
N LEU A 139 -19.27 -16.86 5.95
CA LEU A 139 -19.70 -15.55 6.45
C LEU A 139 -20.86 -14.95 5.60
N LYS A 140 -21.81 -15.79 5.17
CA LYS A 140 -22.95 -15.36 4.34
C LYS A 140 -23.88 -14.42 5.08
N ASN A 141 -24.07 -14.64 6.37
CA ASN A 141 -25.02 -13.90 7.20
C ASN A 141 -24.38 -12.67 7.88
N TRP A 142 -23.12 -12.38 7.60
CA TRP A 142 -22.48 -11.19 8.17
C TRP A 142 -22.98 -9.93 7.49
N GLY A 143 -23.83 -9.16 8.20
CA GLY A 143 -24.45 -7.92 7.73
C GLY A 143 -23.61 -6.65 7.91
N GLY A 144 -22.32 -6.78 8.18
CA GLY A 144 -21.43 -5.65 8.50
C GLY A 144 -21.11 -4.70 7.34
N LEU A 145 -21.54 -5.04 6.12
CA LEU A 145 -21.46 -4.13 4.98
C LEU A 145 -22.85 -3.49 4.81
N SER A 146 -22.91 -2.16 4.94
CA SER A 146 -24.14 -1.43 4.58
C SER A 146 -24.50 -1.74 3.13
N GLY A 147 -25.71 -2.23 2.90
CA GLY A 147 -26.22 -2.45 1.56
C GLY A 147 -26.14 -1.15 0.76
N LYS A 148 -25.53 -1.17 -0.42
CA LYS A 148 -25.42 -0.06 -1.38
C LYS A 148 -25.44 1.35 -0.75
N SER A 149 -24.56 1.61 0.18
CA SER A 149 -24.20 2.98 0.52
C SER A 149 -23.68 3.58 -0.78
N GLY A 150 -24.38 4.57 -1.29
CA GLY A 150 -23.96 5.27 -2.49
C GLY A 150 -22.50 5.61 -2.34
N SER A 151 -21.65 5.22 -3.30
CA SER A 151 -20.24 5.52 -3.23
C SER A 151 -20.11 7.01 -3.00
N LYS A 152 -19.58 7.43 -1.84
CA LYS A 152 -19.35 8.84 -1.55
C LYS A 152 -18.50 9.38 -2.70
N LEU A 153 -19.00 10.37 -3.41
CA LEU A 153 -18.26 10.97 -4.50
C LEU A 153 -16.90 11.44 -3.97
N PRO A 154 -15.79 11.16 -4.67
CA PRO A 154 -14.50 11.68 -4.28
C PRO A 154 -14.58 13.20 -4.15
N SER A 155 -13.97 13.76 -3.13
CA SER A 155 -13.82 15.21 -3.03
C SER A 155 -13.04 15.72 -4.25
N PHE A 156 -13.52 16.76 -4.88
CA PHE A 156 -12.88 17.39 -6.04
C PHE A 156 -12.67 18.89 -5.78
N MET A 157 -11.70 19.46 -6.45
CA MET A 157 -11.50 20.91 -6.46
C MET A 157 -12.33 21.53 -7.59
N ASN A 158 -13.01 22.63 -7.31
CA ASN A 158 -13.62 23.43 -8.34
C ASN A 158 -12.55 24.22 -9.13
N LYS A 159 -12.95 24.92 -10.19
CA LYS A 159 -12.00 25.62 -11.06
C LYS A 159 -11.17 26.68 -10.31
N ASP A 160 -11.81 27.48 -9.47
CA ASP A 160 -11.15 28.50 -8.67
C ASP A 160 -10.12 27.90 -7.69
N GLU A 161 -10.47 26.79 -7.04
CA GLU A 161 -9.57 26.06 -6.16
C GLU A 161 -8.36 25.48 -6.93
N ILE A 162 -8.59 24.95 -8.14
CA ILE A 162 -7.52 24.47 -9.02
C ILE A 162 -6.57 25.62 -9.36
N ASP A 163 -7.09 26.75 -9.78
CA ASP A 163 -6.28 27.92 -10.17
C ASP A 163 -5.46 28.45 -8.97
N ARG A 164 -6.07 28.54 -7.79
CA ARG A 164 -5.38 28.91 -6.55
C ARG A 164 -4.30 27.89 -6.16
N PHE A 165 -4.57 26.60 -6.31
CA PHE A 165 -3.62 25.54 -6.00
C PHE A 165 -2.41 25.57 -6.94
N LEU A 166 -2.64 25.73 -8.25
CA LEU A 166 -1.57 25.84 -9.25
C LEU A 166 -0.70 27.10 -9.01
N SER A 167 -1.32 28.22 -8.66
CA SER A 167 -0.60 29.43 -8.25
C SER A 167 0.23 29.19 -6.97
N ALA A 168 -0.35 28.52 -5.98
CA ALA A 168 0.34 28.23 -4.73
C ALA A 168 1.56 27.30 -4.92
N ILE A 169 1.51 26.32 -5.83
CA ILE A 169 2.66 25.46 -6.15
C ILE A 169 3.88 26.30 -6.59
N ASN A 170 3.66 27.32 -7.41
CA ASN A 170 4.73 28.15 -7.92
C ASN A 170 5.27 29.14 -6.86
N ASN A 171 4.40 29.65 -6.01
CA ASN A 171 4.71 30.74 -5.07
C ASN A 171 5.04 30.25 -3.65
N PHE A 172 4.77 28.98 -3.32
CA PHE A 172 5.06 28.46 -1.99
C PHE A 172 6.57 28.42 -1.70
N GLU A 173 6.98 28.98 -0.58
CA GLU A 173 8.38 29.02 -0.15
C GLU A 173 8.78 27.68 0.50
N PHE A 174 9.29 26.79 -0.33
CA PHE A 174 10.01 25.62 0.16
C PHE A 174 11.43 25.99 0.57
N SER A 175 12.08 25.16 1.40
CA SER A 175 13.52 25.30 1.62
C SER A 175 14.27 25.15 0.28
N ASP A 176 15.31 25.95 0.07
CA ASP A 176 16.06 26.04 -1.20
C ASP A 176 16.49 24.68 -1.74
N ASN A 177 16.95 23.79 -0.87
CA ASN A 177 17.44 22.45 -1.26
C ASN A 177 16.34 21.49 -1.74
N THR A 178 15.05 21.83 -1.59
CA THR A 178 13.93 20.94 -1.90
C THR A 178 12.89 21.57 -2.82
N ALA A 179 12.98 22.86 -3.05
CA ALA A 179 11.96 23.63 -3.78
C ALA A 179 11.69 23.08 -5.18
N TYR A 180 12.71 22.96 -6.00
CA TYR A 180 12.56 22.47 -7.39
C TYR A 180 12.08 21.02 -7.42
N ARG A 181 12.63 20.15 -6.58
CA ARG A 181 12.18 18.76 -6.46
C ARG A 181 10.70 18.65 -6.09
N ASN A 182 10.26 19.37 -5.08
CA ASN A 182 8.89 19.30 -4.59
C ASN A 182 7.88 19.83 -5.61
N ARG A 183 8.21 20.97 -6.28
CA ARG A 183 7.38 21.49 -7.37
C ARG A 183 7.35 20.52 -8.56
N LEU A 184 8.48 19.92 -8.93
CA LEU A 184 8.56 18.93 -10.01
C LEU A 184 7.65 17.73 -9.74
N ILE A 185 7.69 17.16 -8.52
CA ILE A 185 6.83 16.04 -8.11
C ILE A 185 5.36 16.40 -8.32
N ILE A 186 4.92 17.54 -7.79
CA ILE A 186 3.50 17.92 -7.82
C ILE A 186 3.06 18.23 -9.25
N LYS A 187 3.85 18.97 -10.02
CA LYS A 187 3.54 19.30 -11.41
C LYS A 187 3.41 18.04 -12.26
N ILE A 188 4.34 17.10 -12.18
CA ILE A 188 4.24 15.84 -12.93
C ILE A 188 2.97 15.09 -12.57
N ILE A 189 2.65 14.93 -11.27
CA ILE A 189 1.44 14.21 -10.85
C ILE A 189 0.18 14.89 -11.40
N ILE A 190 0.06 16.20 -11.28
CA ILE A 190 -1.15 16.93 -11.68
C ILE A 190 -1.35 16.90 -13.20
N TYR A 191 -0.30 17.18 -13.95
CA TYR A 191 -0.42 17.33 -15.40
C TYR A 191 -0.42 16.01 -16.17
N THR A 192 -0.01 14.89 -15.54
CA THR A 192 0.01 13.58 -16.19
C THR A 192 -0.96 12.57 -15.59
N GLY A 193 -1.47 12.83 -14.39
CA GLY A 193 -2.36 11.88 -13.67
C GLY A 193 -1.69 10.59 -13.24
N ILE A 194 -0.36 10.52 -13.18
CA ILE A 194 0.33 9.33 -12.66
C ILE A 194 0.15 9.19 -11.16
N ARG A 195 0.22 7.96 -10.66
CA ARG A 195 0.13 7.70 -9.23
C ARG A 195 1.37 8.20 -8.49
N VAL A 196 1.21 8.61 -7.23
CA VAL A 196 2.35 9.04 -6.38
C VAL A 196 3.46 7.98 -6.36
N SER A 197 3.10 6.71 -6.22
CA SER A 197 4.08 5.61 -6.23
C SER A 197 4.82 5.47 -7.57
N GLU A 198 4.16 5.75 -8.69
CA GLU A 198 4.77 5.74 -10.02
C GLU A 198 5.74 6.90 -10.18
N MET A 199 5.35 8.10 -9.73
CA MET A 199 6.24 9.28 -9.70
C MET A 199 7.51 9.01 -8.89
N LEU A 200 7.37 8.46 -7.69
CA LEU A 200 8.50 8.18 -6.80
C LEU A 200 9.42 7.05 -7.28
N ASN A 201 8.97 6.25 -8.25
CA ASN A 201 9.76 5.19 -8.89
C ASN A 201 10.41 5.61 -10.20
N LEU A 202 10.14 6.81 -10.71
CA LEU A 202 10.77 7.30 -11.93
C LEU A 202 12.28 7.39 -11.79
N LYS A 203 12.98 6.90 -12.80
CA LYS A 203 14.43 6.98 -12.92
C LYS A 203 14.81 8.05 -13.95
N LEU A 204 16.04 8.52 -13.89
CA LEU A 204 16.57 9.47 -14.87
C LEU A 204 16.45 8.96 -16.30
N LYS A 205 16.69 7.67 -16.51
CA LYS A 205 16.57 7.01 -17.81
C LYS A 205 15.14 6.85 -18.34
N ASP A 206 14.14 7.08 -17.50
CA ASP A 206 12.73 6.95 -17.89
C ASP A 206 12.16 8.27 -18.45
N ILE A 207 12.98 9.32 -18.51
CA ILE A 207 12.62 10.64 -19.06
C ILE A 207 13.31 10.84 -20.41
N PHE A 208 12.52 11.07 -21.42
CA PHE A 208 12.98 11.33 -22.78
C PHE A 208 12.60 12.73 -23.20
N ASN A 209 13.56 13.46 -23.75
CA ASN A 209 13.37 14.81 -24.24
C ASN A 209 12.96 14.74 -25.72
N GLU A 210 11.73 15.15 -26.04
CA GLU A 210 11.17 15.17 -27.39
C GLU A 210 10.65 16.56 -27.69
N LYS A 211 11.21 17.23 -28.71
CA LYS A 211 10.80 18.58 -29.16
C LYS A 211 10.21 19.47 -28.04
N ASP A 212 8.87 19.56 -27.97
CA ASP A 212 8.14 20.43 -27.02
C ASP A 212 7.60 19.69 -25.79
N VAL A 213 7.89 18.38 -25.64
CA VAL A 213 7.40 17.55 -24.55
C VAL A 213 8.51 16.72 -23.92
N TYR A 214 8.30 16.35 -22.66
CA TYR A 214 8.99 15.24 -22.03
C TYR A 214 8.08 14.01 -22.06
N MET A 215 8.62 12.89 -22.52
CA MET A 215 7.98 11.58 -22.46
C MET A 215 8.48 10.86 -21.22
N LEU A 216 7.56 10.38 -20.38
CA LEU A 216 7.86 9.66 -19.14
C LEU A 216 7.41 8.21 -19.30
N GLN A 217 8.36 7.29 -19.20
CA GLN A 217 8.08 5.86 -19.22
C GLN A 217 7.68 5.39 -17.82
N ILE A 218 6.40 5.11 -17.63
CA ILE A 218 5.82 4.74 -16.34
C ILE A 218 5.63 3.23 -16.27
N ARG A 219 5.96 2.65 -15.11
CA ARG A 219 5.65 1.26 -14.78
C ARG A 219 4.50 1.20 -13.78
N GLY A 220 3.33 0.80 -14.26
CA GLY A 220 2.10 0.73 -13.48
C GLY A 220 1.92 -0.56 -12.68
N LYS A 221 0.72 -0.73 -12.12
CA LYS A 221 0.33 -1.94 -11.38
C LYS A 221 0.49 -3.18 -12.28
N GLY A 222 1.17 -4.20 -11.76
CA GLY A 222 1.47 -5.43 -12.53
C GLY A 222 2.63 -5.27 -13.51
N ASN A 223 3.50 -4.26 -13.30
CA ASN A 223 4.68 -3.97 -14.15
C ASN A 223 4.33 -3.66 -15.62
N LYS A 224 3.09 -3.21 -15.90
CA LYS A 224 2.68 -2.82 -17.26
C LYS A 224 3.30 -1.47 -17.61
N PRO A 225 4.13 -1.37 -18.66
CA PRO A 225 4.70 -0.11 -19.09
C PRO A 225 3.63 0.74 -19.81
N ARG A 226 3.70 2.04 -19.61
CA ARG A 226 3.01 3.04 -20.42
C ARG A 226 3.83 4.31 -20.50
N VAL A 227 3.58 5.10 -21.52
CA VAL A 227 4.20 6.40 -21.70
C VAL A 227 3.16 7.49 -21.43
N VAL A 228 3.55 8.51 -20.70
CA VAL A 228 2.79 9.75 -20.55
C VAL A 228 3.63 10.92 -21.03
N MET A 229 3.00 11.99 -21.49
CA MET A 229 3.68 13.16 -22.00
C MET A 229 3.32 14.38 -21.15
N ILE A 230 4.29 15.27 -20.97
CA ILE A 230 4.11 16.55 -20.32
C ILE A 230 4.84 17.63 -21.13
N LYS A 231 4.20 18.79 -21.30
CA LYS A 231 4.83 19.92 -22.01
C LYS A 231 6.08 20.40 -21.26
N LYS A 232 7.11 20.77 -22.01
CA LYS A 232 8.38 21.25 -21.43
C LYS A 232 8.20 22.50 -20.58
N ASP A 233 7.43 23.46 -21.06
CA ASP A 233 7.16 24.73 -20.37
C ASP A 233 6.62 24.55 -18.95
N ILE A 234 5.98 23.40 -18.67
CA ILE A 234 5.41 23.11 -17.35
C ILE A 234 6.47 22.72 -16.33
N ILE A 235 7.48 21.91 -16.73
CA ILE A 235 8.41 21.29 -15.76
C ILE A 235 9.89 21.57 -16.04
N GLU A 236 10.26 22.12 -17.19
CA GLU A 236 11.66 22.25 -17.60
C GLU A 236 12.48 23.04 -16.59
N HIS A 237 11.94 24.14 -16.10
CA HIS A 237 12.62 24.97 -15.10
C HIS A 237 12.93 24.16 -13.82
N GLU A 238 11.94 23.47 -13.26
CA GLU A 238 12.13 22.65 -12.06
C GLU A 238 13.03 21.45 -12.31
N LEU A 239 12.86 20.79 -13.46
CA LEU A 239 13.65 19.61 -13.81
C LEU A 239 15.13 19.95 -13.93
N GLN A 240 15.49 20.98 -14.71
CA GLN A 240 16.88 21.37 -14.94
C GLN A 240 17.53 21.85 -13.64
N ASN A 241 16.86 22.71 -12.87
CA ASN A 241 17.40 23.18 -11.59
C ASN A 241 17.55 22.06 -10.57
N TRP A 242 16.58 21.14 -10.50
CA TRP A 242 16.70 19.96 -9.63
C TRP A 242 17.87 19.07 -10.04
N LEU A 243 18.02 18.77 -11.33
CA LEU A 243 19.14 17.94 -11.81
C LEU A 243 20.50 18.56 -11.53
N THR A 244 20.61 19.89 -11.59
CA THR A 244 21.83 20.63 -11.26
C THR A 244 22.10 20.67 -9.75
N GLN A 245 21.05 20.83 -8.95
CA GLN A 245 21.16 21.01 -7.50
C GLN A 245 21.32 19.68 -6.73
N ARG A 246 20.85 18.57 -7.31
CA ARG A 246 20.90 17.29 -6.61
C ARG A 246 22.35 16.81 -6.38
N VAL A 247 22.66 16.48 -5.12
CA VAL A 247 24.03 16.10 -4.70
C VAL A 247 24.20 14.57 -4.65
N CYS A 248 23.12 13.80 -4.92
CA CYS A 248 23.13 12.35 -4.76
C CYS A 248 23.52 11.61 -6.06
N ASN A 249 24.28 10.54 -5.93
CA ASN A 249 24.58 9.61 -7.01
C ASN A 249 23.51 8.49 -7.06
N SER A 250 22.28 8.82 -7.48
CA SER A 250 21.16 7.90 -7.57
C SER A 250 20.55 7.95 -8.97
N ASP A 251 20.08 6.82 -9.47
CA ASP A 251 19.33 6.75 -10.73
C ASP A 251 17.86 7.20 -10.58
N ILE A 252 17.37 7.33 -9.34
CA ILE A 252 16.00 7.78 -9.03
C ILE A 252 15.90 9.29 -9.34
N LEU A 253 14.85 9.68 -10.08
CA LEU A 253 14.64 11.08 -10.45
C LEU A 253 14.53 12.00 -9.23
N VAL A 254 13.65 11.66 -8.30
CA VAL A 254 13.38 12.46 -7.09
C VAL A 254 13.78 11.67 -5.83
N CYS A 255 14.88 12.07 -5.22
CA CYS A 255 15.50 11.40 -4.07
C CYS A 255 15.69 12.36 -2.89
N ASN A 256 15.96 11.81 -1.71
CA ASN A 256 16.44 12.57 -0.57
C ASN A 256 17.97 12.86 -0.72
N GLN A 257 18.55 13.55 0.26
CA GLN A 257 19.99 13.90 0.24
C GLN A 257 20.92 12.67 0.23
N LYS A 258 20.43 11.52 0.70
CA LYS A 258 21.17 10.24 0.69
C LYS A 258 20.99 9.46 -0.62
N GLY A 259 20.23 9.98 -1.59
CA GLY A 259 19.92 9.28 -2.84
C GLY A 259 18.79 8.25 -2.71
N GLU A 260 18.11 8.20 -1.56
CA GLU A 260 17.04 7.24 -1.31
C GLU A 260 15.68 7.76 -1.84
N ARG A 261 14.81 6.83 -2.13
CA ARG A 261 13.46 7.11 -2.58
C ARG A 261 12.64 7.84 -1.49
N LEU A 262 11.89 8.85 -1.89
CA LEU A 262 10.93 9.52 -1.02
C LEU A 262 9.74 8.64 -0.69
N THR A 263 9.04 8.94 0.40
CA THR A 263 7.83 8.24 0.82
C THR A 263 6.56 8.93 0.29
N GLN A 264 5.48 8.17 0.12
CA GLN A 264 4.17 8.75 -0.22
C GLN A 264 3.68 9.72 0.86
N ALA A 265 3.96 9.42 2.14
CA ALA A 265 3.64 10.30 3.26
C ALA A 265 4.32 11.67 3.16
N TYR A 266 5.56 11.71 2.63
CA TYR A 266 6.24 12.97 2.35
C TYR A 266 5.49 13.80 1.30
N VAL A 267 5.11 13.16 0.18
CA VAL A 267 4.35 13.84 -0.88
C VAL A 267 3.00 14.33 -0.38
N SER A 268 2.28 13.52 0.40
CA SER A 268 1.01 13.95 1.01
C SER A 268 1.17 15.19 1.86
N ARG A 269 2.21 15.24 2.70
CA ARG A 269 2.49 16.41 3.56
C ARG A 269 2.77 17.69 2.75
N ILE A 270 3.58 17.61 1.69
CA ILE A 270 3.86 18.81 0.89
C ILE A 270 2.59 19.28 0.15
N VAL A 271 1.75 18.37 -0.33
CA VAL A 271 0.47 18.73 -0.95
C VAL A 271 -0.48 19.37 0.07
N GLU A 272 -0.61 18.80 1.26
CA GLU A 272 -1.44 19.35 2.35
C GLU A 272 -0.97 20.77 2.74
N THR A 273 0.33 20.99 2.83
CA THR A 273 0.90 22.31 3.14
C THR A 273 0.55 23.34 2.06
N ILE A 274 0.65 22.97 0.78
CA ILE A 274 0.29 23.87 -0.32
C ILE A 274 -1.22 24.14 -0.35
N LEU A 275 -2.06 23.13 -0.15
CA LEU A 275 -3.51 23.30 -0.05
C LEU A 275 -3.88 24.29 1.06
N ALA A 276 -3.26 24.15 2.22
CA ALA A 276 -3.46 25.06 3.34
C ALA A 276 -3.05 26.51 2.98
N SER A 277 -1.89 26.69 2.33
CA SER A 277 -1.43 28.03 1.89
C SER A 277 -2.34 28.65 0.83
N ALA A 278 -3.00 27.83 0.01
CA ALA A 278 -3.99 28.28 -0.98
C ALA A 278 -5.38 28.54 -0.38
N GLY A 279 -5.57 28.35 0.92
CA GLY A 279 -6.87 28.50 1.59
C GLY A 279 -7.87 27.42 1.19
N ILE A 280 -7.40 26.25 0.73
CA ILE A 280 -8.26 25.14 0.33
C ILE A 280 -8.32 24.14 1.51
N ARG A 281 -9.49 24.00 2.10
CA ARG A 281 -9.72 23.04 3.18
C ARG A 281 -10.12 21.69 2.58
N LYS A 282 -9.34 20.65 2.86
CA LYS A 282 -9.72 19.28 2.59
C LYS A 282 -10.57 18.79 3.78
N GLU A 283 -11.83 18.47 3.55
CA GLU A 283 -12.61 17.73 4.55
C GLU A 283 -11.95 16.38 4.78
N LYS A 284 -11.54 16.12 6.02
CA LYS A 284 -11.09 14.79 6.43
C LYS A 284 -12.32 13.87 6.42
N ASN A 285 -12.35 12.95 5.49
CA ASN A 285 -13.33 11.88 5.43
C ASN A 285 -12.98 10.76 6.41
#